data_8429b385929635374be54ba4252e0573
#
_entry.id   8429b385929635374be54ba4252e0573
#
_cell.length_a   1.000
_cell.length_b   1.000
_cell.length_c   1.000
_cell.angle_alpha   90.00
_cell.angle_beta   90.00
_cell.angle_gamma   90.00
#
_symmetry.space_group_name_H-M   'P 1'
#
loop_
_entity.id
_entity.type
_entity.pdbx_description
1 polymer ?
#
loop_
_entity_poly.entity_id
_entity_poly.type
_entity_poly.pdbx_seq_one_letter_code
_entity_poly.pdbx_strand_id
1 'polypeptide(L)'
;MSTSMLVKKMQQTAADRGIEVKIDAIGMANFEEAIESYDVCLLGPQVKFKLPDFQAYAAKLNKRVEVIDPMAYGMMKSEQVLDQALSLLDETA
;
A
#
# COMPACT_ATOMS: atom_id res chain seq x y z
N MET A 1 -1.06 17.59 -1.74
CA MET A 1 -0.81 16.41 -2.54
C MET A 1 -1.57 15.23 -1.99
N SER A 2 -2.10 14.44 -2.83
CA SER A 2 -3.05 13.42 -2.41
C SER A 2 -2.52 12.02 -2.73
N THR A 3 -2.71 11.11 -1.78
CA THR A 3 -2.40 9.71 -1.97
C THR A 3 -3.18 9.14 -3.17
N SER A 4 -4.34 9.71 -3.45
CA SER A 4 -5.16 9.29 -4.59
C SER A 4 -4.44 9.45 -5.93
N MET A 5 -3.62 10.49 -6.06
CA MET A 5 -2.85 10.69 -7.30
C MET A 5 -1.80 9.59 -7.47
N LEU A 6 -1.14 9.22 -6.37
CA LEU A 6 -0.17 8.14 -6.41
C LEU A 6 -0.86 6.82 -6.75
N VAL A 7 -2.03 6.58 -6.17
CA VAL A 7 -2.80 5.37 -6.46
C VAL A 7 -3.16 5.28 -7.94
N LYS A 8 -3.59 6.40 -8.52
CA LYS A 8 -3.91 6.42 -9.95
C LYS A 8 -2.71 6.06 -10.80
N LYS A 9 -1.53 6.59 -10.44
CA LYS A 9 -0.30 6.27 -11.15
C LYS A 9 0.07 4.80 -10.99
N MET A 10 -0.13 4.26 -9.79
CA MET A 10 0.14 2.85 -9.55
C MET A 10 -0.80 1.95 -10.35
N GLN A 11 -2.08 2.33 -10.43
CA GLN A 11 -3.05 1.60 -11.24
C GLN A 11 -2.64 1.59 -12.71
N GLN A 12 -2.20 2.74 -13.19
CA GLN A 12 -1.74 2.85 -14.58
C GLN A 12 -0.48 2.02 -14.81
N THR A 13 0.47 2.08 -13.87
CA THR A 13 1.69 1.28 -13.97
C THR A 13 1.39 -0.20 -14.00
N ALA A 14 0.46 -0.64 -13.16
CA ALA A 14 0.06 -2.05 -13.12
C ALA A 14 -0.57 -2.47 -14.46
N ALA A 15 -1.43 -1.62 -15.01
CA ALA A 15 -2.06 -1.89 -16.29
C ALA A 15 -1.02 -1.98 -17.42
N ASP A 16 -0.04 -1.07 -17.40
CA ASP A 16 1.03 -1.07 -18.40
C ASP A 16 1.88 -2.33 -18.32
N ARG A 17 2.04 -2.90 -17.14
CA ARG A 17 2.79 -4.13 -16.93
C ARG A 17 1.95 -5.39 -17.14
N GLY A 18 0.66 -5.25 -17.39
CA GLY A 18 -0.25 -6.38 -17.53
C GLY A 18 -0.52 -7.11 -16.23
N ILE A 19 -0.41 -6.40 -15.09
CA ILE A 19 -0.62 -6.97 -13.77
C ILE A 19 -2.03 -6.64 -13.30
N GLU A 20 -2.78 -7.66 -12.88
CA GLU A 20 -4.12 -7.47 -12.34
C GLU A 20 -4.03 -7.30 -10.83
N VAL A 21 -4.21 -6.06 -10.36
CA VAL A 21 -4.24 -5.74 -8.94
C VAL A 21 -5.31 -4.69 -8.69
N LYS A 22 -5.90 -4.74 -7.52
CA LYS A 22 -6.84 -3.72 -7.08
C LYS A 22 -6.12 -2.80 -6.11
N ILE A 23 -6.02 -1.53 -6.47
CA ILE A 23 -5.28 -0.53 -5.68
C ILE A 23 -6.24 0.61 -5.34
N ASP A 24 -6.38 0.89 -4.06
CA ASP A 24 -7.26 1.97 -3.59
C ASP A 24 -6.58 2.75 -2.48
N ALA A 25 -6.96 4.01 -2.35
CA ALA A 25 -6.54 4.86 -1.26
C ALA A 25 -7.67 4.96 -0.25
N ILE A 26 -7.37 4.81 1.03
CA ILE A 26 -8.36 4.89 2.09
C ILE A 26 -7.81 5.73 3.23
N GLY A 27 -8.71 6.22 4.09
CA GLY A 27 -8.31 6.92 5.31
C GLY A 27 -7.93 5.91 6.40
N MET A 28 -7.17 6.37 7.40
CA MET A 28 -6.74 5.50 8.49
C MET A 28 -7.93 4.91 9.27
N ALA A 29 -9.02 5.65 9.38
CA ALA A 29 -10.19 5.20 10.10
C ALA A 29 -10.83 3.96 9.47
N ASN A 30 -10.58 3.74 8.20
CA ASN A 30 -11.17 2.62 7.45
C ASN A 30 -10.21 1.44 7.31
N PHE A 31 -9.03 1.51 7.92
CA PHE A 31 -8.00 0.49 7.74
C PHE A 31 -8.48 -0.90 8.14
N GLU A 32 -9.05 -1.03 9.35
CA GLU A 32 -9.44 -2.34 9.86
C GLU A 32 -10.46 -3.03 8.97
N GLU A 33 -11.41 -2.25 8.47
CA GLU A 33 -12.42 -2.78 7.57
C GLU A 33 -11.83 -3.13 6.21
N ALA A 34 -11.01 -2.24 5.67
CA ALA A 34 -10.44 -2.41 4.33
C ALA A 34 -9.44 -3.56 4.24
N ILE A 35 -8.61 -3.74 5.28
CA ILE A 35 -7.54 -4.75 5.22
C ILE A 35 -8.10 -6.17 5.09
N GLU A 36 -9.34 -6.37 5.49
CA GLU A 36 -9.97 -7.68 5.33
C GLU A 36 -10.18 -8.03 3.87
N SER A 37 -10.32 -7.03 3.03
CA SER A 37 -10.55 -7.22 1.58
C SER A 37 -9.29 -7.11 0.75
N TYR A 38 -8.18 -6.69 1.34
CA TYR A 38 -6.91 -6.49 0.64
C TYR A 38 -5.83 -7.35 1.26
N ASP A 39 -4.78 -7.61 0.51
CA ASP A 39 -3.69 -8.48 0.96
C ASP A 39 -2.57 -7.72 1.64
N VAL A 40 -2.32 -6.49 1.22
CA VAL A 40 -1.26 -5.65 1.78
C VAL A 40 -1.73 -4.22 1.90
N CYS A 41 -1.08 -3.49 2.80
CA CYS A 41 -1.35 -2.07 2.99
C CYS A 41 -0.04 -1.31 3.01
N LEU A 42 -0.02 -0.17 2.34
CA LEU A 42 1.14 0.72 2.36
C LEU A 42 0.72 2.04 2.99
N LEU A 43 1.48 2.48 3.99
CA LEU A 43 1.23 3.73 4.68
C LEU A 43 2.05 4.85 4.07
N GLY A 44 1.43 6.02 3.88
CA GLY A 44 2.18 7.21 3.52
C GLY A 44 3.13 7.57 4.65
N PRO A 45 4.29 8.19 4.33
CA PRO A 45 5.26 8.53 5.37
C PRO A 45 4.70 9.42 6.46
N GLN A 46 3.71 10.24 6.15
CA GLN A 46 3.10 11.16 7.10
C GLN A 46 2.35 10.45 8.23
N VAL A 47 2.02 9.17 8.04
CA VAL A 47 1.30 8.39 9.05
C VAL A 47 2.11 7.17 9.49
N LYS A 48 3.42 7.22 9.33
CA LYS A 48 4.30 6.10 9.70
C LYS A 48 4.20 5.72 11.18
N PHE A 49 3.78 6.66 12.03
CA PHE A 49 3.62 6.39 13.46
C PHE A 49 2.54 5.34 13.74
N LYS A 50 1.67 5.06 12.79
CA LYS A 50 0.65 4.04 12.93
C LYS A 50 1.13 2.64 12.53
N LEU A 51 2.34 2.54 12.01
CA LEU A 51 2.83 1.27 11.49
C LEU A 51 2.76 0.12 12.50
N PRO A 52 3.26 0.29 13.76
CA PRO A 52 3.22 -0.82 14.71
C PRO A 52 1.80 -1.33 14.99
N ASP A 53 0.86 -0.41 15.15
CA ASP A 53 -0.53 -0.77 15.41
C ASP A 53 -1.15 -1.51 14.23
N PHE A 54 -0.92 -1.00 13.03
CA PHE A 54 -1.49 -1.61 11.82
C PHE A 54 -0.84 -2.95 11.52
N GLN A 55 0.47 -3.08 11.76
CA GLN A 55 1.15 -4.35 11.58
C GLN A 55 0.62 -5.41 12.54
N ALA A 56 0.38 -5.04 13.78
CA ALA A 56 -0.15 -5.96 14.77
C ALA A 56 -1.54 -6.45 14.37
N TYR A 57 -2.38 -5.55 13.90
CA TYR A 57 -3.71 -5.92 13.45
C TYR A 57 -3.66 -6.81 12.21
N ALA A 58 -2.86 -6.42 11.22
CA ALA A 58 -2.76 -7.17 9.98
C ALA A 58 -2.15 -8.56 10.17
N ALA A 59 -1.24 -8.70 11.13
CA ALA A 59 -0.61 -9.99 11.41
C ALA A 59 -1.64 -11.03 11.83
N LYS A 60 -2.70 -10.62 12.51
CA LYS A 60 -3.77 -11.53 12.92
C LYS A 60 -4.52 -12.09 11.71
N LEU A 61 -4.46 -11.40 10.59
CA LEU A 61 -5.12 -11.78 9.35
C LEU A 61 -4.12 -12.36 8.34
N ASN A 62 -2.87 -12.53 8.74
CA ASN A 62 -1.76 -12.96 7.86
C ASN A 62 -1.54 -11.99 6.71
N LYS A 63 -1.65 -10.71 7.00
CA LYS A 63 -1.45 -9.66 6.00
C LYS A 63 -0.28 -8.78 6.37
N ARG A 64 0.20 -8.00 5.41
CA ARG A 64 1.40 -7.19 5.59
C ARG A 64 1.08 -5.70 5.51
N VAL A 65 1.78 -4.92 6.33
CA VAL A 65 1.68 -3.46 6.31
C VAL A 65 3.09 -2.90 6.34
N GLU A 66 3.39 -1.96 5.46
CA GLU A 66 4.69 -1.29 5.41
C GLU A 66 4.49 0.18 5.13
N VAL A 67 5.56 0.96 5.35
CA VAL A 67 5.55 2.39 5.02
C VAL A 67 6.20 2.58 3.66
N ILE A 68 5.59 3.43 2.82
CA ILE A 68 6.16 3.78 1.53
C ILE A 68 7.46 4.55 1.75
N ASP A 69 8.49 4.26 0.95
CA ASP A 69 9.72 5.03 0.98
C ASP A 69 9.40 6.51 0.80
N PRO A 70 9.85 7.39 1.73
CA PRO A 70 9.50 8.82 1.64
C PRO A 70 9.90 9.47 0.33
N MET A 71 11.04 9.10 -0.25
CA MET A 71 11.47 9.64 -1.53
C MET A 71 10.54 9.20 -2.66
N ALA A 72 10.21 7.91 -2.68
CA ALA A 72 9.32 7.40 -3.71
C ALA A 72 7.94 8.03 -3.60
N TYR A 73 7.47 8.25 -2.37
CA TYR A 73 6.17 8.88 -2.14
C TYR A 73 6.19 10.34 -2.60
N GLY A 74 7.21 11.08 -2.15
CA GLY A 74 7.31 12.50 -2.47
C GLY A 74 7.50 12.78 -3.95
N MET A 75 8.19 11.90 -4.65
CA MET A 75 8.45 12.02 -6.08
C MET A 75 7.42 11.29 -6.94
N MET A 76 6.41 10.70 -6.29
CA MET A 76 5.33 9.97 -7.00
C MET A 76 5.88 8.86 -7.89
N LYS A 77 6.88 8.13 -7.39
CA LYS A 77 7.49 7.03 -8.14
C LYS A 77 6.63 5.77 -8.03
N SER A 78 5.57 5.75 -8.80
CA SER A 78 4.58 4.67 -8.76
C SER A 78 5.18 3.29 -9.02
N GLU A 79 6.18 3.20 -9.87
CA GLU A 79 6.82 1.93 -10.17
C GLU A 79 7.50 1.33 -8.95
N GLN A 80 8.23 2.17 -8.18
CA GLN A 80 8.89 1.71 -6.97
C GLN A 80 7.88 1.31 -5.89
N VAL A 81 6.82 2.11 -5.74
CA VAL A 81 5.79 1.83 -4.74
C VAL A 81 5.04 0.55 -5.10
N LEU A 82 4.74 0.37 -6.39
CA LEU A 82 4.09 -0.85 -6.84
C LEU A 82 4.99 -2.07 -6.63
N ASP A 83 6.29 -1.95 -6.91
CA ASP A 83 7.24 -3.03 -6.67
C ASP A 83 7.28 -3.42 -5.20
N GLN A 84 7.23 -2.43 -4.30
CA GLN A 84 7.18 -2.69 -2.87
C GLN A 84 5.93 -3.49 -2.50
N ALA A 85 4.78 -3.09 -3.03
CA ALA A 85 3.53 -3.78 -2.76
C ALA A 85 3.55 -5.22 -3.27
N LEU A 86 4.07 -5.43 -4.47
CA LEU A 86 4.15 -6.76 -5.06
C LEU A 86 5.09 -7.66 -4.28
N SER A 87 6.19 -7.09 -3.77
CA SER A 87 7.13 -7.83 -2.94
C SER A 87 6.45 -8.32 -1.66
N LEU A 88 5.61 -7.47 -1.06
CA LEU A 88 4.87 -7.85 0.14
C LEU A 88 3.83 -8.95 -0.15
N LEU A 89 3.22 -8.91 -1.32
CA LEU A 89 2.28 -9.96 -1.73
C LEU A 89 2.99 -11.31 -1.83
N ASP A 90 4.20 -11.33 -2.35
CA ASP A 90 4.98 -12.56 -2.43
C ASP A 90 5.28 -13.13 -1.04
N GLU A 91 5.49 -12.26 -0.04
CA GLU A 91 5.76 -12.68 1.32
C GLU A 91 4.54 -13.28 2.00
N THR A 92 3.33 -12.89 1.59
CA THR A 92 2.11 -13.42 2.17
C THR A 92 1.62 -14.70 1.48
N ALA A 93 2.15 -14.94 0.32
CA ALA A 93 1.81 -16.16 -0.43
C ALA A 93 2.55 -17.39 0.14
#